data_d5ca564db04d3bff7d6dfc8593400564
#
_entry.id   d5ca564db04d3bff7d6dfc8593400564
#
_cell.length_a   1.000
_cell.length_b   1.000
_cell.length_c   1.000
_cell.angle_alpha   90.00
_cell.angle_beta   90.00
_cell.angle_gamma   90.00
#
_symmetry.space_group_name_H-M   'P 1'
#
loop_
_entity.id
_entity.type
_entity.pdbx_description
1 polymer ?
#
loop_
_entity_poly.entity_id
_entity_poly.type
_entity_poly.pdbx_seq_one_letter_code
_entity_poly.pdbx_strand_id
1 'polypeptide(L)'
;MRKSIAIILLSTALVGCAAQASSDVQTVDASALAMDNKSGEYRLDTGDRVNIVVYGEETLSGEQLVGADGTVTMPLIGNIPARGVTPRELAAKMQTKLADGFFQNPSVTVSMVAYRPFYILGEVNQPGQYEYAVGMTVRDAVARAGGYTYRAQQKQVLLKRAGSEQEVKVRLDKDLPIQPGDTIRIVERYF
;
A
#
# COMPACT_ATOMS: atom_id res chain seq x y z
N MET A 1 -27.41 78.59 2.40
CA MET A 1 -26.37 77.66 1.99
C MET A 1 -26.52 76.43 2.86
N ARG A 2 -27.20 75.39 2.32
CA ARG A 2 -27.52 74.12 3.05
C ARG A 2 -26.74 73.01 2.41
N LYS A 3 -25.79 72.46 3.14
CA LYS A 3 -25.04 71.27 2.71
C LYS A 3 -25.77 70.04 3.21
N SER A 4 -26.31 69.21 2.29
CA SER A 4 -26.91 67.94 2.58
C SER A 4 -25.79 66.86 2.60
N ILE A 5 -25.70 66.16 3.72
CA ILE A 5 -24.79 65.03 3.91
C ILE A 5 -25.60 63.74 3.60
N ALA A 6 -25.24 63.04 2.53
CA ALA A 6 -25.80 61.72 2.19
C ALA A 6 -25.02 60.62 2.94
N ILE A 7 -25.72 59.94 3.82
CA ILE A 7 -25.18 58.74 4.51
C ILE A 7 -25.42 57.51 3.61
N ILE A 8 -24.35 56.93 3.09
CA ILE A 8 -24.40 55.67 2.35
C ILE A 8 -24.23 54.54 3.37
N LEU A 9 -25.30 53.79 3.60
CA LEU A 9 -25.30 52.54 4.37
C LEU A 9 -24.74 51.42 3.49
N LEU A 10 -23.51 50.97 3.80
CA LEU A 10 -22.86 49.83 3.16
C LEU A 10 -23.28 48.56 3.91
N SER A 11 -24.23 47.79 3.37
CA SER A 11 -24.63 46.48 3.89
C SER A 11 -23.67 45.43 3.41
N THR A 12 -22.78 44.91 4.29
CA THR A 12 -21.92 43.77 4.04
C THR A 12 -22.72 42.48 4.23
N ALA A 13 -23.09 41.84 3.13
CA ALA A 13 -23.61 40.45 3.12
C ALA A 13 -22.44 39.47 3.30
N LEU A 14 -22.34 38.86 4.48
CA LEU A 14 -21.50 37.70 4.69
C LEU A 14 -22.16 36.50 4.00
N VAL A 15 -21.64 36.11 2.82
CA VAL A 15 -21.94 34.83 2.21
C VAL A 15 -21.04 33.79 2.88
N GLY A 16 -21.61 33.06 3.85
CA GLY A 16 -21.00 31.90 4.46
C GLY A 16 -20.96 30.77 3.45
N CYS A 17 -19.79 30.52 2.85
CA CYS A 17 -19.52 29.33 2.04
C CYS A 17 -19.32 28.14 3.00
N ALA A 18 -20.41 27.44 3.33
CA ALA A 18 -20.32 26.14 3.98
C ALA A 18 -19.77 25.15 2.95
N ALA A 19 -18.46 24.87 2.99
CA ALA A 19 -17.85 23.78 2.26
C ALA A 19 -18.38 22.45 2.85
N GLN A 20 -19.38 21.87 2.22
CA GLN A 20 -19.78 20.49 2.45
C GLN A 20 -18.66 19.60 1.89
N ALA A 21 -17.85 19.04 2.79
CA ALA A 21 -16.96 17.94 2.47
C ALA A 21 -17.82 16.68 2.26
N SER A 22 -18.39 16.54 1.09
CA SER A 22 -18.93 15.27 0.62
C SER A 22 -17.73 14.37 0.35
N SER A 23 -17.54 13.34 1.18
CA SER A 23 -16.62 12.24 0.92
C SER A 23 -17.22 11.37 -0.19
N ASP A 24 -17.21 11.87 -1.41
CA ASP A 24 -17.56 11.09 -2.59
C ASP A 24 -16.46 10.05 -2.79
N VAL A 25 -16.75 8.81 -2.39
CA VAL A 25 -15.90 7.66 -2.69
C VAL A 25 -15.94 7.48 -4.22
N GLN A 26 -14.86 7.87 -4.89
CA GLN A 26 -14.76 7.79 -6.34
C GLN A 26 -14.92 6.34 -6.79
N THR A 27 -15.81 6.11 -7.75
CA THR A 27 -15.98 4.80 -8.38
C THR A 27 -14.99 4.71 -9.54
N VAL A 28 -14.09 3.74 -9.48
CA VAL A 28 -13.06 3.49 -10.50
C VAL A 28 -13.26 2.09 -11.07
N ASP A 29 -13.03 1.93 -12.36
CA ASP A 29 -13.06 0.62 -13.00
C ASP A 29 -11.80 -0.19 -12.64
N ALA A 30 -11.97 -1.50 -12.42
CA ALA A 30 -10.88 -2.42 -12.10
C ALA A 30 -9.72 -2.35 -13.10
N SER A 31 -10.00 -2.03 -14.37
CA SER A 31 -8.99 -1.89 -15.42
C SER A 31 -8.04 -0.72 -15.21
N ALA A 32 -8.51 0.40 -14.64
CA ALA A 32 -7.66 1.56 -14.35
C ALA A 32 -6.65 1.25 -13.24
N LEU A 33 -7.08 0.55 -12.20
CA LEU A 33 -6.20 0.12 -11.09
C LEU A 33 -5.27 -1.03 -11.47
N ALA A 34 -5.65 -1.87 -12.44
CA ALA A 34 -4.80 -2.94 -12.95
C ALA A 34 -3.63 -2.42 -13.81
N MET A 35 -3.77 -1.25 -14.43
CA MET A 35 -2.71 -0.64 -15.24
C MET A 35 -1.57 -0.08 -14.38
N ASP A 36 -1.86 0.36 -13.17
CA ASP A 36 -0.86 0.86 -12.23
C ASP A 36 0.11 -0.26 -11.76
N ASN A 37 -0.33 -1.51 -11.86
CA ASN A 37 0.45 -2.70 -11.48
C ASN A 37 1.27 -3.30 -12.64
N LYS A 38 1.19 -2.76 -13.87
CA LYS A 38 1.79 -3.36 -15.07
C LYS A 38 3.25 -2.94 -15.32
N SER A 39 3.81 -2.04 -14.55
CA SER A 39 5.04 -1.33 -14.92
C SER A 39 6.23 -1.49 -14.00
N GLY A 40 6.25 -2.39 -13.00
CA GLY A 40 7.40 -2.37 -12.12
C GLY A 40 7.71 -3.65 -11.37
N GLU A 41 9.00 -3.90 -11.21
CA GLU A 41 9.52 -4.78 -10.18
C GLU A 41 8.94 -4.35 -8.82
N TYR A 42 8.61 -5.36 -7.99
CA TYR A 42 8.10 -5.12 -6.64
C TYR A 42 9.08 -4.26 -5.84
N ARG A 43 8.54 -3.25 -5.16
CA ARG A 43 9.32 -2.39 -4.26
C ARG A 43 9.01 -2.74 -2.81
N LEU A 44 10.09 -2.95 -2.07
CA LEU A 44 10.04 -3.28 -0.65
C LEU A 44 9.36 -2.18 0.16
N ASP A 45 8.64 -2.60 1.21
CA ASP A 45 8.07 -1.69 2.18
C ASP A 45 8.07 -2.34 3.57
N THR A 46 7.73 -1.57 4.58
CA THR A 46 7.64 -2.01 5.98
C THR A 46 6.80 -3.29 6.12
N GLY A 47 7.33 -4.26 6.84
CA GLY A 47 6.69 -5.55 7.07
C GLY A 47 7.02 -6.63 6.03
N ASP A 48 7.71 -6.30 4.94
CA ASP A 48 8.24 -7.29 4.01
C ASP A 48 9.40 -8.07 4.64
N ARG A 49 9.51 -9.36 4.32
CA ARG A 49 10.60 -10.21 4.77
C ARG A 49 11.45 -10.64 3.60
N VAL A 50 12.74 -10.42 3.71
CA VAL A 50 13.73 -10.76 2.69
C VAL A 50 14.77 -11.72 3.26
N ASN A 51 15.31 -12.58 2.41
CA ASN A 51 16.49 -13.36 2.70
C ASN A 51 17.69 -12.72 2.01
N ILE A 52 18.71 -12.43 2.78
CA ILE A 52 19.97 -11.82 2.32
C ILE A 52 21.03 -12.91 2.39
N VAL A 53 21.75 -13.10 1.29
CA VAL A 53 22.88 -14.02 1.21
C VAL A 53 24.09 -13.23 0.79
N VAL A 54 25.10 -13.20 1.66
CA VAL A 54 26.44 -12.67 1.37
C VAL A 54 27.35 -13.86 1.13
N TYR A 55 27.85 -14.03 -0.10
CA TYR A 55 28.64 -15.18 -0.47
C TYR A 55 29.91 -15.27 0.36
N GLY A 56 30.14 -16.43 0.98
CA GLY A 56 31.29 -16.70 1.86
C GLY A 56 31.12 -16.19 3.30
N GLU A 57 30.00 -15.49 3.63
CA GLU A 57 29.79 -14.86 4.94
C GLU A 57 28.44 -15.30 5.54
N GLU A 58 28.40 -16.44 6.20
CA GLU A 58 27.19 -16.96 6.85
C GLU A 58 26.68 -16.05 7.97
N THR A 59 27.57 -15.39 8.69
CA THR A 59 27.23 -14.49 9.81
C THR A 59 26.50 -13.22 9.37
N LEU A 60 26.61 -12.84 8.10
CA LEU A 60 25.94 -11.69 7.48
C LEU A 60 24.71 -12.12 6.68
N SER A 61 24.51 -13.42 6.52
CA SER A 61 23.41 -14.01 5.74
C SER A 61 22.24 -14.36 6.65
N GLY A 62 21.02 -14.26 6.12
CA GLY A 62 19.80 -14.69 6.82
C GLY A 62 18.58 -13.86 6.46
N GLU A 63 17.47 -14.24 7.09
CA GLU A 63 16.20 -13.54 6.94
C GLU A 63 16.20 -12.23 7.72
N GLN A 64 15.69 -11.19 7.08
CA GLN A 64 15.56 -9.86 7.64
C GLN A 64 14.16 -9.30 7.36
N LEU A 65 13.61 -8.61 8.37
CA LEU A 65 12.36 -7.88 8.26
C LEU A 65 12.66 -6.42 7.91
N VAL A 66 11.93 -5.85 6.96
CA VAL A 66 11.95 -4.41 6.74
C VAL A 66 11.24 -3.74 7.92
N GLY A 67 12.01 -3.02 8.72
CA GLY A 67 11.55 -2.37 9.95
C GLY A 67 10.53 -1.27 9.74
N ALA A 68 9.94 -0.79 10.83
CA ALA A 68 8.96 0.31 10.81
C ALA A 68 9.56 1.62 10.25
N ASP A 69 10.85 1.81 10.42
CA ASP A 69 11.62 2.92 9.85
C ASP A 69 11.91 2.76 8.33
N GLY A 70 11.54 1.63 7.74
CA GLY A 70 11.79 1.30 6.34
C GLY A 70 13.21 0.86 6.06
N THR A 71 13.93 0.40 7.08
CA THR A 71 15.31 -0.07 6.94
C THR A 71 15.44 -1.57 7.18
N VAL A 72 16.53 -2.15 6.70
CA VAL A 72 17.02 -3.48 7.05
C VAL A 72 18.34 -3.30 7.79
N THR A 73 18.51 -3.99 8.92
CA THR A 73 19.74 -3.92 9.71
C THR A 73 20.66 -5.08 9.38
N MET A 74 21.93 -4.78 9.10
CA MET A 74 22.96 -5.78 8.85
C MET A 74 24.20 -5.49 9.72
N PRO A 75 24.82 -6.52 10.31
CA PRO A 75 26.09 -6.35 11.00
C PRO A 75 27.12 -5.65 10.12
N LEU A 76 28.05 -4.93 10.69
CA LEU A 76 29.13 -4.14 10.06
C LEU A 76 28.64 -2.87 9.34
N ILE A 77 27.59 -2.91 8.55
CA ILE A 77 27.13 -1.77 7.72
C ILE A 77 25.89 -1.06 8.25
N GLY A 78 25.32 -1.55 9.38
CA GLY A 78 24.21 -0.91 10.08
C GLY A 78 22.90 -0.91 9.31
N ASN A 79 22.13 0.17 9.46
CA ASN A 79 20.82 0.32 8.83
C ASN A 79 20.93 0.73 7.35
N ILE A 80 20.18 0.04 6.50
CA ILE A 80 20.16 0.25 5.05
C ILE A 80 18.75 0.56 4.62
N PRO A 81 18.49 1.72 3.97
CA PRO A 81 17.17 2.07 3.47
C PRO A 81 16.68 1.04 2.45
N ALA A 82 15.56 0.37 2.79
CA ALA A 82 14.94 -0.68 1.99
C ALA A 82 13.57 -0.25 1.44
N ARG A 83 12.87 0.71 2.08
CA ARG A 83 11.58 1.18 1.59
C ARG A 83 11.69 1.80 0.21
N GLY A 84 10.80 1.41 -0.70
CA GLY A 84 10.69 1.95 -2.05
C GLY A 84 11.77 1.48 -3.03
N VAL A 85 12.67 0.56 -2.62
CA VAL A 85 13.67 -0.04 -3.51
C VAL A 85 13.30 -1.49 -3.84
N THR A 86 13.80 -1.97 -4.97
CA THR A 86 13.67 -3.39 -5.33
C THR A 86 14.67 -4.25 -4.56
N PRO A 87 14.46 -5.55 -4.42
CA PRO A 87 15.46 -6.46 -3.83
C PRO A 87 16.83 -6.36 -4.50
N ARG A 88 16.87 -6.15 -5.82
CA ARG A 88 18.11 -5.96 -6.58
C ARG A 88 18.84 -4.67 -6.22
N GLU A 89 18.08 -3.56 -6.12
CA GLU A 89 18.66 -2.27 -5.70
C GLU A 89 19.16 -2.34 -4.25
N LEU A 90 18.45 -3.07 -3.37
CA LEU A 90 18.89 -3.28 -1.99
C LEU A 90 20.21 -4.07 -1.96
N ALA A 91 20.32 -5.16 -2.74
CA ALA A 91 21.54 -5.92 -2.86
C ALA A 91 22.73 -5.06 -3.32
N ALA A 92 22.52 -4.22 -4.34
CA ALA A 92 23.56 -3.30 -4.84
C ALA A 92 24.01 -2.28 -3.77
N LYS A 93 23.06 -1.72 -2.99
CA LYS A 93 23.39 -0.82 -1.87
C LYS A 93 24.23 -1.53 -0.80
N MET A 94 23.88 -2.79 -0.47
CA MET A 94 24.61 -3.59 0.49
C MET A 94 26.03 -3.90 -0.01
N GLN A 95 26.16 -4.31 -1.28
CA GLN A 95 27.45 -4.57 -1.90
C GLN A 95 28.37 -3.34 -1.81
N THR A 96 27.86 -2.17 -2.16
CA THR A 96 28.63 -0.92 -2.11
C THR A 96 29.12 -0.62 -0.69
N LYS A 97 28.24 -0.77 0.32
CA LYS A 97 28.62 -0.53 1.72
C LYS A 97 29.60 -1.56 2.27
N LEU A 98 29.46 -2.83 1.88
CA LEU A 98 30.40 -3.89 2.30
C LEU A 98 31.78 -3.74 1.63
N ALA A 99 31.81 -3.25 0.39
CA ALA A 99 33.07 -2.97 -0.31
C ALA A 99 33.83 -1.78 0.29
N ASP A 100 33.14 -0.89 1.01
CA ASP A 100 33.73 0.27 1.66
C ASP A 100 34.40 -0.12 2.99
N GLY A 101 35.56 -0.75 2.88
CA GLY A 101 36.46 -1.07 3.99
C GLY A 101 36.22 -2.41 4.71
N PHE A 102 35.25 -3.23 4.30
CA PHE A 102 35.01 -4.53 4.95
C PHE A 102 35.45 -5.71 4.08
N PHE A 103 35.06 -5.73 2.80
CA PHE A 103 35.28 -6.86 1.90
C PHE A 103 35.80 -6.42 0.52
N GLN A 104 36.63 -7.26 -0.11
CA GLN A 104 37.01 -7.08 -1.51
C GLN A 104 35.97 -7.81 -2.40
N ASN A 105 35.26 -7.07 -3.26
CA ASN A 105 34.26 -7.59 -4.20
C ASN A 105 33.18 -8.49 -3.54
N PRO A 106 32.44 -8.02 -2.52
CA PRO A 106 31.40 -8.81 -1.89
C PRO A 106 30.28 -9.13 -2.89
N SER A 107 29.76 -10.35 -2.87
CA SER A 107 28.59 -10.76 -3.66
C SER A 107 27.39 -10.87 -2.74
N VAL A 108 26.35 -10.06 -2.97
CA VAL A 108 25.15 -10.04 -2.15
C VAL A 108 23.94 -10.37 -3.03
N THR A 109 23.12 -11.29 -2.58
CA THR A 109 21.82 -11.61 -3.18
C THR A 109 20.71 -11.34 -2.17
N VAL A 110 19.65 -10.67 -2.62
CA VAL A 110 18.44 -10.43 -1.82
C VAL A 110 17.25 -11.05 -2.54
N SER A 111 16.53 -11.91 -1.83
CA SER A 111 15.31 -12.56 -2.32
C SER A 111 14.15 -12.35 -1.37
N MET A 112 12.91 -12.35 -1.91
CA MET A 112 11.70 -12.26 -1.09
C MET A 112 11.45 -13.58 -0.38
N VAL A 113 11.15 -13.53 0.92
CA VAL A 113 10.67 -14.67 1.72
C VAL A 113 9.16 -14.56 1.91
N ALA A 114 8.70 -13.41 2.37
CA ALA A 114 7.28 -13.13 2.54
C ALA A 114 6.99 -11.67 2.25
N TYR A 115 5.84 -11.45 1.63
CA TYR A 115 5.28 -10.12 1.44
C TYR A 115 4.51 -9.70 2.68
N ARG A 116 4.39 -8.40 2.93
CA ARG A 116 3.49 -7.91 3.95
C ARG A 116 2.06 -8.39 3.67
N PRO A 117 1.28 -8.70 4.71
CA PRO A 117 -0.06 -9.23 4.56
C PRO A 117 -1.03 -8.19 3.98
N PHE A 118 -2.14 -8.68 3.43
CA PHE A 118 -3.30 -7.86 3.11
C PHE A 118 -4.42 -8.08 4.15
N TYR A 119 -5.41 -7.19 4.13
CA TYR A 119 -6.54 -7.24 5.06
C TYR A 119 -7.84 -7.36 4.28
N ILE A 120 -8.76 -8.19 4.78
CA ILE A 120 -10.12 -8.30 4.26
C ILE A 120 -11.13 -8.12 5.38
N LEU A 121 -12.11 -7.24 5.14
CA LEU A 121 -13.08 -6.79 6.11
C LEU A 121 -14.49 -6.81 5.50
N GLY A 122 -15.53 -6.73 6.37
CA GLY A 122 -16.92 -6.64 5.98
C GLY A 122 -17.57 -7.99 5.73
N GLU A 123 -18.39 -8.12 4.70
CA GLU A 123 -19.27 -9.25 4.45
C GLU A 123 -18.54 -10.45 3.82
N VAL A 124 -17.57 -10.99 4.57
CA VAL A 124 -16.91 -12.29 4.33
C VAL A 124 -17.02 -13.16 5.58
N ASN A 125 -16.92 -14.48 5.41
CA ASN A 125 -17.11 -15.39 6.54
C ASN A 125 -16.03 -15.29 7.61
N GLN A 126 -14.78 -14.98 7.21
CA GLN A 126 -13.64 -14.84 8.11
C GLN A 126 -12.88 -13.54 7.78
N PRO A 127 -13.34 -12.38 8.28
CA PRO A 127 -12.58 -11.15 8.13
C PRO A 127 -11.29 -11.21 8.94
N GLY A 128 -10.20 -10.64 8.40
CA GLY A 128 -8.90 -10.69 9.07
C GLY A 128 -7.73 -10.33 8.19
N GLN A 129 -6.56 -10.67 8.67
CA GLN A 129 -5.26 -10.50 8.01
C GLN A 129 -4.87 -11.81 7.32
N TYR A 130 -4.37 -11.71 6.08
CA TYR A 130 -3.99 -12.87 5.28
C TYR A 130 -2.65 -12.65 4.57
N GLU A 131 -1.91 -13.74 4.40
CA GLU A 131 -0.66 -13.73 3.65
C GLU A 131 -0.93 -13.47 2.16
N TYR A 132 -0.14 -12.57 1.59
CA TYR A 132 -0.19 -12.27 0.18
C TYR A 132 0.62 -13.31 -0.63
N ALA A 133 0.09 -13.69 -1.78
CA ALA A 133 0.82 -14.44 -2.80
C ALA A 133 0.79 -13.67 -4.14
N VAL A 134 1.88 -13.77 -4.90
CA VAL A 134 2.00 -13.07 -6.19
C VAL A 134 0.87 -13.47 -7.14
N GLY A 135 0.25 -12.48 -7.75
CA GLY A 135 -0.84 -12.70 -8.71
C GLY A 135 -2.23 -12.88 -8.11
N MET A 136 -2.38 -12.73 -6.78
CA MET A 136 -3.69 -12.82 -6.13
C MET A 136 -4.64 -11.71 -6.59
N THR A 137 -5.90 -12.09 -6.70
CA THR A 137 -7.03 -11.20 -6.99
C THR A 137 -7.93 -11.02 -5.78
N VAL A 138 -8.87 -10.07 -5.86
CA VAL A 138 -9.91 -9.91 -4.83
C VAL A 138 -10.72 -11.20 -4.64
N ARG A 139 -10.96 -11.97 -5.71
CA ARG A 139 -11.67 -13.26 -5.60
C ARG A 139 -10.90 -14.29 -4.79
N ASP A 140 -9.59 -14.37 -5.00
CA ASP A 140 -8.71 -15.27 -4.24
C ASP A 140 -8.68 -14.85 -2.76
N ALA A 141 -8.64 -13.55 -2.48
CA ALA A 141 -8.71 -13.01 -1.13
C ALA A 141 -10.03 -13.38 -0.43
N VAL A 142 -11.15 -13.23 -1.11
CA VAL A 142 -12.46 -13.64 -0.59
C VAL A 142 -12.54 -15.15 -0.36
N ALA A 143 -12.00 -15.96 -1.28
CA ALA A 143 -11.95 -17.41 -1.11
C ALA A 143 -11.14 -17.81 0.12
N ARG A 144 -9.99 -17.16 0.37
CA ARG A 144 -9.18 -17.37 1.60
C ARG A 144 -9.93 -16.96 2.87
N ALA A 145 -10.79 -15.94 2.79
CA ALA A 145 -11.65 -15.51 3.89
C ALA A 145 -12.93 -16.36 4.06
N GLY A 146 -12.97 -17.56 3.47
CA GLY A 146 -14.09 -18.50 3.58
C GLY A 146 -15.30 -18.14 2.73
N GLY A 147 -15.16 -17.23 1.76
CA GLY A 147 -16.22 -16.80 0.85
C GLY A 147 -17.04 -15.62 1.37
N TYR A 148 -17.98 -15.19 0.53
CA TYR A 148 -18.93 -14.12 0.86
C TYR A 148 -19.98 -14.57 1.86
N THR A 149 -20.46 -13.67 2.71
CA THR A 149 -21.72 -13.90 3.45
C THR A 149 -22.92 -13.75 2.53
N TYR A 150 -24.11 -14.17 3.01
CA TYR A 150 -25.37 -14.02 2.27
C TYR A 150 -25.79 -12.55 2.05
N ARG A 151 -25.20 -11.60 2.83
CA ARG A 151 -25.47 -10.17 2.73
C ARG A 151 -24.48 -9.43 1.82
N ALA A 152 -23.46 -10.11 1.34
CA ALA A 152 -22.37 -9.48 0.61
C ALA A 152 -22.80 -8.90 -0.74
N GLN A 153 -22.29 -7.72 -1.03
CA GLN A 153 -22.30 -7.15 -2.37
C GLN A 153 -21.11 -7.71 -3.17
N GLN A 154 -21.42 -8.54 -4.18
CA GLN A 154 -20.38 -9.25 -4.94
C GLN A 154 -19.90 -8.52 -6.21
N LYS A 155 -20.58 -7.42 -6.59
CA LYS A 155 -20.26 -6.67 -7.82
C LYS A 155 -19.29 -5.51 -7.61
N GLN A 156 -19.02 -5.16 -6.36
CA GLN A 156 -18.16 -4.02 -6.01
C GLN A 156 -17.51 -4.22 -4.65
N VAL A 157 -16.35 -3.63 -4.49
CA VAL A 157 -15.61 -3.59 -3.22
C VAL A 157 -15.10 -2.18 -2.96
N LEU A 158 -14.78 -1.91 -1.72
CA LEU A 158 -13.97 -0.76 -1.35
C LEU A 158 -12.53 -1.25 -1.18
N LEU A 159 -11.62 -0.67 -1.92
CA LEU A 159 -10.20 -0.99 -1.90
C LEU A 159 -9.42 0.21 -1.38
N LYS A 160 -8.61 -0.02 -0.36
CA LYS A 160 -7.62 0.94 0.13
C LYS A 160 -6.25 0.39 -0.17
N ARG A 161 -5.48 1.06 -1.01
CA ARG A 161 -4.10 0.71 -1.33
C ARG A 161 -3.18 0.98 -0.14
N ALA A 162 -2.15 0.18 0.00
CA ALA A 162 -1.09 0.45 0.97
C ALA A 162 -0.51 1.86 0.77
N GLY A 163 -0.36 2.61 1.87
CA GLY A 163 0.13 4.00 1.82
C GLY A 163 -0.88 5.06 1.40
N SER A 164 -2.10 4.68 1.00
CA SER A 164 -3.21 5.61 0.74
C SER A 164 -4.13 5.72 1.95
N GLU A 165 -4.64 6.92 2.22
CA GLU A 165 -5.69 7.12 3.21
C GLU A 165 -7.10 6.97 2.61
N GLN A 166 -7.21 7.01 1.28
CA GLN A 166 -8.47 6.97 0.57
C GLN A 166 -8.90 5.54 0.24
N GLU A 167 -10.17 5.22 0.48
CA GLU A 167 -10.82 4.04 -0.05
C GLU A 167 -11.45 4.38 -1.40
N VAL A 168 -11.23 3.51 -2.37
CA VAL A 168 -11.77 3.64 -3.72
C VAL A 168 -12.78 2.53 -3.94
N LYS A 169 -13.95 2.88 -4.48
CA LYS A 169 -14.99 1.93 -4.86
C LYS A 169 -14.66 1.32 -6.21
N VAL A 170 -14.49 0.01 -6.27
CA VAL A 170 -14.09 -0.70 -7.49
C VAL A 170 -15.16 -1.71 -7.88
N ARG A 171 -15.54 -1.71 -9.16
CA ARG A 171 -16.45 -2.71 -9.73
C ARG A 171 -15.66 -3.98 -10.08
N LEU A 172 -16.21 -5.13 -9.69
CA LEU A 172 -15.63 -6.44 -9.92
C LEU A 172 -16.19 -7.11 -11.20
N ASP A 173 -16.22 -6.38 -12.30
CA ASP A 173 -16.56 -6.90 -13.63
C ASP A 173 -15.39 -7.70 -14.25
N LYS A 174 -14.19 -7.44 -13.79
CA LYS A 174 -12.96 -8.18 -14.12
C LYS A 174 -12.21 -8.60 -12.86
N ASP A 175 -11.26 -9.50 -13.03
CA ASP A 175 -10.37 -9.88 -11.94
C ASP A 175 -9.50 -8.67 -11.55
N LEU A 176 -9.67 -8.20 -10.32
CA LEU A 176 -8.93 -7.09 -9.75
C LEU A 176 -7.73 -7.64 -8.98
N PRO A 177 -6.48 -7.38 -9.43
CA PRO A 177 -5.31 -7.79 -8.69
C PRO A 177 -5.17 -6.97 -7.40
N ILE A 178 -4.85 -7.65 -6.31
CA ILE A 178 -4.50 -7.03 -5.04
C ILE A 178 -2.98 -6.88 -4.92
N GLN A 179 -2.55 -6.02 -4.01
CA GLN A 179 -1.15 -5.79 -3.70
C GLN A 179 -0.87 -6.07 -2.21
N PRO A 180 0.38 -6.36 -1.84
CA PRO A 180 0.75 -6.47 -0.45
C PRO A 180 0.40 -5.19 0.34
N GLY A 181 -0.23 -5.37 1.51
CA GLY A 181 -0.66 -4.26 2.35
C GLY A 181 -2.00 -3.63 1.98
N ASP A 182 -2.69 -4.13 0.97
CA ASP A 182 -4.04 -3.66 0.63
C ASP A 182 -5.05 -3.98 1.72
N THR A 183 -6.04 -3.13 1.86
CA THR A 183 -7.25 -3.40 2.65
C THR A 183 -8.45 -3.49 1.72
N ILE A 184 -9.12 -4.63 1.74
CA ILE A 184 -10.31 -4.93 0.95
C ILE A 184 -11.50 -4.93 1.89
N ARG A 185 -12.52 -4.12 1.61
CA ARG A 185 -13.75 -4.12 2.35
C ARG A 185 -14.93 -4.54 1.47
N ILE A 186 -15.53 -5.67 1.81
CA ILE A 186 -16.75 -6.17 1.17
C ILE A 186 -17.94 -5.50 1.84
N VAL A 187 -18.67 -4.71 1.07
CA VAL A 187 -19.82 -3.98 1.57
C VAL A 187 -21.07 -4.84 1.57
N GLU A 188 -22.04 -4.45 2.39
CA GLU A 188 -23.36 -5.08 2.40
C GLU A 188 -24.16 -4.73 1.14
N ARG A 189 -24.97 -5.65 0.69
CA ARG A 189 -25.93 -5.45 -0.39
C ARG A 189 -27.18 -4.75 0.17
N TYR A 190 -27.44 -3.54 -0.28
CA TYR A 190 -28.73 -2.88 -0.05
C TYR A 190 -29.76 -3.41 -1.05
N PHE A 191 -30.94 -3.72 -0.56
CA PHE A 191 -32.09 -4.15 -1.36
C PHE A 191 -32.83 -2.94 -1.92
#